data_38bcb7ba5091cc68a16c66566200f952
#
_entry.id   38bcb7ba5091cc68a16c66566200f952
#
_cell.length_a   1.000
_cell.length_b   1.000
_cell.length_c   1.000
_cell.angle_alpha   90.00
_cell.angle_beta   90.00
_cell.angle_gamma   90.00
#
_symmetry.space_group_name_H-M   'P 1'
#
loop_
_entity.id
_entity.type
_entity.pdbx_description
1 polymer ?
#
loop_
_entity_poly.entity_id
_entity_poly.type
_entity_poly.pdbx_seq_one_letter_code
_entity_poly.pdbx_strand_id
1 'polypeptide(L)'
;NKFDKRGAQDAVRDVKKQYKRNHQLWDADDDTLPVVGTIASQFNDPGTNNLYVRLMETIKKKTGVDFHSTFHAHDEMSEKVWIIPPAKSRYLSEISENNRRYDAHVRKQAGIADQLYGLYSAVITFGGPDLLEASSLKTQASSSTPNKLEASGLQLEALISKFESIKKDLDPHLWSMLTGWKTEEEKYSGEFYTYLVRGKEIKVPNHTESLSHLKIPKVALPKFRSWGDKVRWAMQENTPGFFPYTAGTFAFKRENEDPTRMFAGEGDAFRTNRRFKLLSEGLSLIHI
;
A
#
# COMPACT_ATOMS: atom_id res chain seq x y z
N ASN A 1 26.76 -25.28 -12.15
CA ASN A 1 25.54 -24.77 -11.54
C ASN A 1 25.46 -23.23 -11.45
N LYS A 2 26.53 -22.56 -11.72
CA LYS A 2 26.64 -21.09 -11.78
C LYS A 2 27.38 -20.67 -13.07
N PHE A 3 26.98 -21.23 -14.18
CA PHE A 3 27.69 -21.06 -15.44
C PHE A 3 27.63 -19.61 -15.98
N ASP A 4 26.73 -18.79 -15.44
CA ASP A 4 26.62 -17.35 -15.69
C ASP A 4 27.69 -16.48 -14.99
N LYS A 5 28.50 -17.05 -14.12
CA LYS A 5 29.49 -16.31 -13.33
C LYS A 5 30.84 -16.21 -14.05
N ARG A 6 31.55 -15.12 -13.73
CA ARG A 6 32.91 -14.90 -14.23
C ARG A 6 33.81 -16.09 -13.82
N GLY A 7 34.57 -16.64 -14.75
CA GLY A 7 35.43 -17.82 -14.52
C GLY A 7 34.70 -19.17 -14.63
N ALA A 8 33.43 -19.23 -14.97
CA ALA A 8 32.66 -20.47 -15.10
C ALA A 8 33.22 -21.40 -16.19
N GLN A 9 33.68 -20.84 -17.31
CA GLN A 9 34.29 -21.61 -18.38
C GLN A 9 35.61 -22.27 -17.94
N ASP A 10 36.42 -21.58 -17.17
CA ASP A 10 37.65 -22.14 -16.61
C ASP A 10 37.37 -23.28 -15.62
N ALA A 11 36.32 -23.11 -14.80
CA ALA A 11 35.89 -24.16 -13.89
C ALA A 11 35.39 -25.41 -14.64
N VAL A 12 34.63 -25.26 -15.73
CA VAL A 12 34.22 -26.40 -16.59
C VAL A 12 35.42 -27.09 -17.21
N ARG A 13 36.39 -26.33 -17.70
CA ARG A 13 37.63 -26.88 -18.27
C ARG A 13 38.43 -27.67 -17.21
N ASP A 14 38.51 -27.17 -15.99
CA ASP A 14 39.24 -27.86 -14.92
C ASP A 14 38.51 -29.14 -14.49
N VAL A 15 37.17 -29.12 -14.42
CA VAL A 15 36.36 -30.33 -14.17
C VAL A 15 36.56 -31.36 -15.29
N LYS A 16 36.57 -30.95 -16.56
CA LYS A 16 36.83 -31.82 -17.68
C LYS A 16 38.20 -32.47 -17.58
N LYS A 17 39.25 -31.69 -17.25
CA LYS A 17 40.61 -32.22 -17.01
C LYS A 17 40.67 -33.24 -15.88
N GLN A 18 39.98 -32.95 -14.79
CA GLN A 18 39.96 -33.85 -13.63
C GLN A 18 39.19 -35.16 -13.97
N TYR A 19 38.09 -35.03 -14.72
CA TYR A 19 37.34 -36.19 -15.23
C TYR A 19 38.20 -37.10 -16.10
N LYS A 20 38.95 -36.54 -17.09
CA LYS A 20 39.88 -37.28 -17.92
C LYS A 20 40.94 -38.02 -17.08
N ARG A 21 41.51 -37.38 -16.08
CA ARG A 21 42.47 -37.99 -15.16
C ARG A 21 41.89 -39.17 -14.40
N ASN A 22 40.73 -39.00 -13.82
CA ASN A 22 40.10 -40.01 -12.99
C ASN A 22 39.65 -41.24 -13.77
N HIS A 23 39.33 -41.07 -15.03
CA HIS A 23 38.88 -42.14 -15.91
C HIS A 23 39.94 -42.63 -16.92
N GLN A 24 41.16 -42.08 -16.85
CA GLN A 24 42.30 -42.40 -17.77
C GLN A 24 41.95 -42.18 -19.27
N LEU A 25 41.14 -41.18 -19.55
CA LEU A 25 40.61 -40.83 -20.88
C LEU A 25 41.47 -39.70 -21.48
N TRP A 26 42.74 -39.93 -21.73
CA TRP A 26 43.70 -38.88 -22.10
C TRP A 26 43.39 -38.30 -23.51
N ASP A 27 42.96 -39.13 -24.42
CA ASP A 27 42.73 -38.78 -25.83
C ASP A 27 41.27 -38.46 -26.14
N ALA A 28 40.37 -38.41 -25.11
CA ALA A 28 38.96 -38.12 -25.32
C ALA A 28 38.75 -36.64 -25.67
N ASP A 29 37.88 -36.37 -26.63
CA ASP A 29 37.48 -35.00 -26.96
C ASP A 29 36.69 -34.38 -25.80
N ASP A 30 36.97 -33.11 -25.50
CA ASP A 30 36.34 -32.35 -24.43
C ASP A 30 34.83 -32.25 -24.58
N ASP A 31 34.30 -32.28 -25.81
CA ASP A 31 32.87 -32.16 -26.08
C ASP A 31 32.08 -33.46 -25.87
N THR A 32 32.80 -34.59 -25.85
CA THR A 32 32.20 -35.90 -25.57
C THR A 32 32.06 -36.20 -24.10
N LEU A 33 32.70 -35.42 -23.22
CA LEU A 33 32.70 -35.63 -21.78
C LEU A 33 31.36 -35.29 -21.15
N PRO A 34 30.89 -36.04 -20.13
CA PRO A 34 29.60 -35.78 -19.45
C PRO A 34 29.70 -34.61 -18.45
N VAL A 35 30.23 -33.50 -18.90
CA VAL A 35 30.37 -32.28 -18.09
C VAL A 35 29.62 -31.15 -18.76
N VAL A 36 28.63 -30.63 -18.11
CA VAL A 36 27.74 -29.58 -18.61
C VAL A 36 27.68 -28.40 -17.63
N GLY A 37 27.80 -27.20 -18.16
CA GLY A 37 27.55 -25.98 -17.39
C GLY A 37 26.07 -25.69 -17.27
N THR A 38 25.55 -25.44 -16.08
CA THR A 38 24.15 -25.11 -15.82
C THR A 38 23.99 -23.80 -15.05
N ILE A 39 22.86 -23.13 -15.22
CA ILE A 39 22.53 -21.90 -14.51
C ILE A 39 21.27 -22.14 -13.69
N ALA A 40 21.42 -22.50 -12.40
CA ALA A 40 20.30 -22.83 -11.53
C ALA A 40 19.35 -21.65 -11.25
N SER A 41 19.83 -20.42 -11.41
CA SER A 41 19.02 -19.21 -11.22
C SER A 41 18.19 -18.82 -12.45
N GLN A 42 18.31 -19.56 -13.55
CA GLN A 42 17.59 -19.29 -14.79
C GLN A 42 16.53 -20.34 -15.03
N PHE A 43 15.29 -19.89 -15.22
CA PHE A 43 14.22 -20.79 -15.66
C PHE A 43 14.45 -21.22 -17.11
N ASN A 44 14.19 -22.50 -17.39
CA ASN A 44 14.40 -23.10 -18.73
C ASN A 44 15.83 -22.91 -19.27
N ASP A 45 16.84 -23.07 -18.41
CA ASP A 45 18.24 -22.96 -18.81
C ASP A 45 18.63 -24.04 -19.83
N PRO A 46 19.19 -23.68 -20.99
CA PRO A 46 19.62 -24.63 -22.01
C PRO A 46 20.64 -25.66 -21.50
N GLY A 47 21.55 -25.25 -20.59
CA GLY A 47 22.50 -26.13 -19.93
C GLY A 47 21.82 -27.21 -19.08
N THR A 48 20.80 -26.85 -18.33
CA THR A 48 20.00 -27.78 -17.52
C THR A 48 19.19 -28.72 -18.42
N ASN A 49 18.62 -28.21 -19.50
CA ASN A 49 17.90 -29.02 -20.47
C ASN A 49 18.81 -30.04 -21.18
N ASN A 50 20.00 -29.63 -21.56
CA ASN A 50 21.02 -30.53 -22.15
C ASN A 50 21.50 -31.57 -21.13
N LEU A 51 21.69 -31.17 -19.87
CA LEU A 51 22.03 -32.12 -18.80
C LEU A 51 20.96 -33.20 -18.65
N TYR A 52 19.67 -32.84 -18.69
CA TYR A 52 18.56 -33.79 -18.65
C TYR A 52 18.62 -34.81 -19.81
N VAL A 53 18.77 -34.33 -21.02
CA VAL A 53 18.87 -35.22 -22.19
C VAL A 53 20.04 -36.19 -22.07
N ARG A 54 21.21 -35.71 -21.75
CA ARG A 54 22.42 -36.53 -21.54
C ARG A 54 22.25 -37.54 -20.40
N LEU A 55 21.56 -37.16 -19.36
CA LEU A 55 21.27 -38.06 -18.23
C LEU A 55 20.36 -39.20 -18.68
N MET A 56 19.28 -38.89 -19.40
CA MET A 56 18.36 -39.90 -19.92
C MET A 56 19.04 -40.87 -20.89
N GLU A 57 19.87 -40.38 -21.79
CA GLU A 57 20.68 -41.21 -22.71
C GLU A 57 21.66 -42.11 -21.94
N THR A 58 22.29 -41.61 -20.89
CA THR A 58 23.22 -42.37 -20.08
C THR A 58 22.52 -43.49 -19.32
N ILE A 59 21.32 -43.21 -18.77
CA ILE A 59 20.50 -44.20 -18.09
C ILE A 59 20.11 -45.31 -19.09
N LYS A 60 19.60 -44.92 -20.25
CA LYS A 60 19.24 -45.88 -21.34
C LYS A 60 20.41 -46.77 -21.71
N LYS A 61 21.62 -46.21 -21.91
CA LYS A 61 22.82 -46.97 -22.22
C LYS A 61 23.23 -47.95 -21.14
N LYS A 62 23.10 -47.57 -19.83
CA LYS A 62 23.54 -48.40 -18.71
C LYS A 62 22.52 -49.43 -18.26
N THR A 63 21.25 -49.11 -18.29
CA THR A 63 20.18 -49.94 -17.73
C THR A 63 19.32 -50.65 -18.78
N GLY A 64 19.39 -50.20 -20.06
CA GLY A 64 18.51 -50.69 -21.15
C GLY A 64 17.07 -50.16 -21.05
N VAL A 65 16.73 -49.39 -20.00
CA VAL A 65 15.39 -48.84 -19.80
C VAL A 65 15.23 -47.53 -20.57
N ASP A 66 14.22 -47.42 -21.39
CA ASP A 66 13.86 -46.21 -22.10
C ASP A 66 12.66 -45.53 -21.39
N PHE A 67 12.88 -44.34 -20.84
CA PHE A 67 11.84 -43.58 -20.16
C PHE A 67 10.97 -42.75 -21.12
N HIS A 68 11.14 -42.89 -22.45
CA HIS A 68 10.32 -42.23 -23.47
C HIS A 68 10.07 -40.74 -23.21
N SER A 69 11.13 -39.96 -23.01
CA SER A 69 10.97 -38.53 -22.84
C SER A 69 10.50 -37.88 -24.17
N THR A 70 9.43 -37.09 -24.08
CA THR A 70 8.94 -36.28 -25.20
C THR A 70 9.66 -34.92 -25.28
N PHE A 71 10.61 -34.66 -24.40
CA PHE A 71 11.34 -33.42 -24.35
C PHE A 71 12.46 -33.40 -25.42
N HIS A 72 12.42 -32.38 -26.24
CA HIS A 72 13.46 -32.08 -27.21
C HIS A 72 14.21 -30.82 -26.78
N ALA A 73 15.53 -30.94 -26.57
CA ALA A 73 16.35 -29.77 -26.25
C ALA A 73 16.48 -28.92 -27.52
N HIS A 74 16.16 -27.64 -27.42
CA HIS A 74 16.44 -26.64 -28.42
C HIS A 74 17.77 -25.98 -28.09
N ASP A 75 18.69 -25.90 -29.07
CA ASP A 75 20.00 -25.23 -28.89
C ASP A 75 19.89 -23.70 -28.93
N GLU A 76 18.70 -23.16 -29.15
CA GLU A 76 18.49 -21.72 -29.07
C GLU A 76 18.69 -21.26 -27.62
N MET A 77 19.60 -20.32 -27.43
CA MET A 77 19.74 -19.62 -26.14
C MET A 77 18.39 -19.03 -25.80
N SER A 78 17.71 -19.65 -24.84
CA SER A 78 16.47 -19.08 -24.34
C SER A 78 16.78 -17.67 -23.82
N GLU A 79 16.07 -16.68 -24.32
CA GLU A 79 16.12 -15.36 -23.70
C GLU A 79 15.85 -15.53 -22.22
N LYS A 80 16.65 -14.86 -21.41
CA LYS A 80 16.53 -14.95 -19.96
C LYS A 80 15.14 -14.51 -19.53
N VAL A 81 14.23 -15.48 -19.38
CA VAL A 81 12.88 -15.22 -18.89
C VAL A 81 12.98 -14.87 -17.43
N TRP A 82 12.86 -13.60 -17.14
CA TRP A 82 12.81 -13.11 -15.77
C TRP A 82 11.43 -13.41 -15.21
N ILE A 83 11.32 -14.19 -14.14
CA ILE A 83 10.07 -14.32 -13.37
C ILE A 83 9.64 -12.94 -12.86
N ILE A 84 10.62 -12.14 -12.42
CA ILE A 84 10.43 -10.74 -12.09
C ILE A 84 11.35 -9.92 -12.99
N PRO A 85 10.83 -9.09 -13.91
CA PRO A 85 11.66 -8.22 -14.74
C PRO A 85 12.63 -7.38 -13.90
N PRO A 86 13.87 -7.12 -14.36
CA PRO A 86 14.86 -6.34 -13.62
C PRO A 86 14.34 -4.98 -13.14
N ALA A 87 13.51 -4.33 -13.96
CA ALA A 87 12.85 -3.06 -13.61
C ALA A 87 11.88 -3.18 -12.42
N LYS A 88 11.38 -4.38 -12.13
CA LYS A 88 10.44 -4.66 -11.04
C LYS A 88 11.09 -5.43 -9.87
N SER A 89 12.40 -5.69 -9.89
CA SER A 89 13.08 -6.48 -8.87
C SER A 89 13.02 -5.88 -7.46
N ARG A 90 12.92 -4.55 -7.35
CA ARG A 90 12.78 -3.82 -6.09
C ARG A 90 11.33 -3.45 -5.73
N TYR A 91 10.37 -3.87 -6.54
CA TYR A 91 8.98 -3.45 -6.39
C TYR A 91 8.40 -3.70 -5.00
N LEU A 92 8.61 -4.89 -4.41
CA LEU A 92 8.12 -5.21 -3.08
C LEU A 92 8.80 -4.38 -1.98
N SER A 93 10.10 -4.12 -2.10
CA SER A 93 10.81 -3.25 -1.15
C SER A 93 10.33 -1.80 -1.24
N GLU A 94 10.06 -1.31 -2.45
CA GLU A 94 9.52 0.03 -2.66
C GLU A 94 8.11 0.20 -2.06
N ILE A 95 7.25 -0.83 -2.15
CA ILE A 95 5.95 -0.85 -1.47
C ILE A 95 6.15 -0.72 0.04
N SER A 96 7.01 -1.55 0.63
CA SER A 96 7.27 -1.55 2.06
C SER A 96 7.85 -0.21 2.55
N GLU A 97 8.80 0.35 1.80
CA GLU A 97 9.39 1.66 2.11
C GLU A 97 8.37 2.79 2.01
N ASN A 98 7.49 2.73 1.00
CA ASN A 98 6.43 3.72 0.84
C ASN A 98 5.41 3.66 1.99
N ASN A 99 4.99 2.47 2.40
CA ASN A 99 4.10 2.29 3.53
C ASN A 99 4.70 2.85 4.82
N ARG A 100 5.98 2.55 5.10
CA ARG A 100 6.66 3.08 6.28
C ARG A 100 6.75 4.62 6.26
N ARG A 101 7.00 5.20 5.09
CA ARG A 101 7.00 6.68 4.94
C ARG A 101 5.62 7.26 5.16
N TYR A 102 4.60 6.63 4.63
CA TYR A 102 3.21 7.05 4.84
C TYR A 102 2.83 6.98 6.33
N ASP A 103 3.12 5.87 7.02
CA ASP A 103 2.86 5.73 8.44
C ASP A 103 3.62 6.75 9.29
N ALA A 104 4.86 7.07 8.90
CA ALA A 104 5.62 8.13 9.56
C ALA A 104 4.99 9.51 9.34
N HIS A 105 4.49 9.78 8.12
CA HIS A 105 3.75 10.99 7.80
C HIS A 105 2.45 11.08 8.62
N VAL A 106 1.68 10.00 8.70
CA VAL A 106 0.46 9.93 9.53
C VAL A 106 0.76 10.26 10.99
N ARG A 107 1.79 9.63 11.57
CA ARG A 107 2.20 9.91 12.96
C ARG A 107 2.59 11.37 13.16
N LYS A 108 3.31 11.96 12.20
CA LYS A 108 3.68 13.38 12.26
C LYS A 108 2.45 14.28 12.22
N GLN A 109 1.55 14.08 11.27
CA GLN A 109 0.33 14.89 11.13
C GLN A 109 -0.61 14.73 12.32
N ALA A 110 -0.77 13.50 12.84
CA ALA A 110 -1.54 13.25 14.06
C ALA A 110 -0.95 13.97 15.28
N GLY A 111 0.39 13.96 15.44
CA GLY A 111 1.06 14.69 16.51
C GLY A 111 0.87 16.22 16.43
N ILE A 112 0.89 16.78 15.21
CA ILE A 112 0.59 18.20 14.97
C ILE A 112 -0.88 18.50 15.33
N ALA A 113 -1.80 17.65 14.92
CA ALA A 113 -3.23 17.82 15.24
C ALA A 113 -3.51 17.73 16.75
N ASP A 114 -2.80 16.87 17.49
CA ASP A 114 -2.91 16.79 18.95
C ASP A 114 -2.37 18.05 19.64
N GLN A 115 -1.26 18.60 19.17
CA GLN A 115 -0.75 19.87 19.67
C GLN A 115 -1.73 21.01 19.43
N LEU A 116 -2.35 21.06 18.23
CA LEU A 116 -3.40 22.02 17.92
C LEU A 116 -4.62 21.86 18.81
N TYR A 117 -5.04 20.62 19.08
CA TYR A 117 -6.13 20.34 19.99
C TYR A 117 -5.84 20.80 21.43
N GLY A 118 -4.61 20.58 21.90
CA GLY A 118 -4.18 21.07 23.22
C GLY A 118 -4.24 22.59 23.32
N LEU A 119 -3.72 23.31 22.32
CA LEU A 119 -3.79 24.78 22.26
C LEU A 119 -5.23 25.29 22.14
N TYR A 120 -6.03 24.66 21.27
CA TYR A 120 -7.46 24.96 21.13
C TYR A 120 -8.20 24.82 22.47
N SER A 121 -8.01 23.71 23.17
CA SER A 121 -8.63 23.46 24.47
C SER A 121 -8.21 24.49 25.51
N ALA A 122 -6.94 24.89 25.52
CA ALA A 122 -6.44 25.95 26.39
C ALA A 122 -7.09 27.29 26.04
N VAL A 123 -7.15 27.68 24.77
CA VAL A 123 -7.79 28.94 24.34
C VAL A 123 -9.26 28.98 24.76
N ILE A 124 -10.01 27.91 24.56
CA ILE A 124 -11.43 27.85 25.01
C ILE A 124 -11.54 27.94 26.53
N THR A 125 -10.67 27.27 27.27
CA THR A 125 -10.67 27.29 28.75
C THR A 125 -10.41 28.69 29.30
N PHE A 126 -9.59 29.49 28.64
CA PHE A 126 -9.33 30.88 28.98
C PHE A 126 -10.37 31.87 28.42
N GLY A 127 -11.48 31.38 27.85
CA GLY A 127 -12.55 32.22 27.31
C GLY A 127 -12.21 32.89 25.98
N GLY A 128 -11.25 32.35 25.26
CA GLY A 128 -10.89 32.82 23.91
C GLY A 128 -11.89 32.40 22.84
N PRO A 129 -11.69 32.88 21.59
CA PRO A 129 -12.59 32.58 20.48
C PRO A 129 -12.51 31.11 20.06
N ASP A 130 -13.60 30.61 19.45
CA ASP A 130 -13.58 29.30 18.79
C ASP A 130 -12.73 29.35 17.51
N LEU A 131 -11.57 28.72 17.56
CA LEU A 131 -10.60 28.72 16.45
C LEU A 131 -11.02 27.80 15.29
N LEU A 132 -12.03 26.94 15.47
CA LEU A 132 -12.63 26.15 14.40
C LEU A 132 -13.56 27.00 13.54
N GLU A 133 -14.32 27.90 14.16
CA GLU A 133 -15.26 28.80 13.45
C GLU A 133 -14.55 30.03 12.86
N ALA A 134 -13.49 30.50 13.49
CA ALA A 134 -12.74 31.68 13.08
C ALA A 134 -11.99 31.54 11.73
N SER A 135 -11.99 30.36 11.11
CA SER A 135 -11.41 30.19 9.75
C SER A 135 -12.20 30.90 8.66
N SER A 136 -13.42 31.41 8.96
CA SER A 136 -14.28 32.17 8.02
C SER A 136 -14.42 33.67 8.38
N LEU A 137 -13.91 34.13 9.51
CA LEU A 137 -14.08 35.50 9.92
C LEU A 137 -12.72 36.20 10.09
N LYS A 138 -12.32 36.95 9.05
CA LYS A 138 -11.34 38.02 9.19
C LYS A 138 -11.82 39.00 10.25
N THR A 139 -11.04 39.11 11.34
CA THR A 139 -10.83 40.30 12.14
C THR A 139 -12.03 41.25 12.30
N GLN A 140 -12.77 41.08 13.37
CA GLN A 140 -13.36 42.24 14.05
C GLN A 140 -12.94 42.19 15.51
N ALA A 141 -11.90 42.92 15.84
CA ALA A 141 -11.57 43.34 17.19
C ALA A 141 -12.68 44.27 17.63
N SER A 142 -13.58 43.81 18.46
CA SER A 142 -14.45 44.70 19.20
C SER A 142 -13.97 44.78 20.64
N SER A 143 -13.43 45.97 20.90
CA SER A 143 -13.14 46.50 22.23
C SER A 143 -14.35 46.44 23.14
N SER A 144 -14.24 45.84 24.32
CA SER A 144 -14.89 46.37 25.53
C SER A 144 -14.43 45.65 26.79
N THR A 145 -13.91 46.43 27.65
CA THR A 145 -13.68 46.48 29.10
C THR A 145 -12.29 46.15 29.63
N PRO A 146 -11.63 47.20 30.20
CA PRO A 146 -10.33 47.06 30.84
C PRO A 146 -10.53 46.79 32.35
N ASN A 147 -9.64 45.98 32.87
CA ASN A 147 -9.20 45.85 34.26
C ASN A 147 -9.36 44.43 34.84
N LYS A 148 -8.38 43.69 34.63
CA LYS A 148 -7.85 42.49 35.28
C LYS A 148 -7.37 41.43 34.29
N LEU A 149 -7.44 41.75 33.00
CA LEU A 149 -7.20 40.80 31.86
C LEU A 149 -5.91 41.05 31.09
N GLU A 150 -5.09 42.04 31.42
CA GLU A 150 -3.93 42.34 30.55
C GLU A 150 -2.89 41.21 30.49
N ALA A 151 -2.61 40.57 31.63
CA ALA A 151 -1.69 39.41 31.65
C ALA A 151 -2.30 38.16 31.01
N SER A 152 -3.61 37.91 31.18
CA SER A 152 -4.32 36.79 30.56
C SER A 152 -4.58 37.01 29.05
N GLY A 153 -4.77 38.28 28.65
CA GLY A 153 -4.90 38.68 27.23
C GLY A 153 -3.63 38.42 26.44
N LEU A 154 -2.49 38.83 26.96
CA LEU A 154 -1.17 38.56 26.32
C LEU A 154 -0.86 37.08 26.21
N GLN A 155 -1.23 36.29 27.24
CA GLN A 155 -1.08 34.81 27.18
C GLN A 155 -2.00 34.20 26.15
N LEU A 156 -3.23 34.67 26.02
CA LEU A 156 -4.20 34.20 25.04
C LEU A 156 -3.75 34.50 23.62
N GLU A 157 -3.26 35.73 23.35
CA GLU A 157 -2.69 36.12 22.04
C GLU A 157 -1.48 35.27 21.69
N ALA A 158 -0.62 34.98 22.66
CA ALA A 158 0.54 34.10 22.46
C ALA A 158 0.10 32.67 22.09
N LEU A 159 -0.94 32.12 22.73
CA LEU A 159 -1.50 30.81 22.40
C LEU A 159 -2.11 30.77 21.00
N ILE A 160 -2.86 31.80 20.61
CA ILE A 160 -3.46 31.93 19.28
C ILE A 160 -2.36 32.05 18.22
N SER A 161 -1.35 32.88 18.45
CA SER A 161 -0.20 33.01 17.53
C SER A 161 0.53 31.69 17.37
N LYS A 162 0.74 30.96 18.45
CA LYS A 162 1.36 29.63 18.42
C LYS A 162 0.49 28.61 17.67
N PHE A 163 -0.83 28.66 17.89
CA PHE A 163 -1.79 27.83 17.17
C PHE A 163 -1.70 28.06 15.65
N GLU A 164 -1.74 29.30 15.19
CA GLU A 164 -1.65 29.66 13.77
C GLU A 164 -0.27 29.29 13.17
N SER A 165 0.79 29.34 13.98
CA SER A 165 2.11 28.89 13.54
C SER A 165 2.15 27.37 13.29
N ILE A 166 1.63 26.58 14.23
CA ILE A 166 1.61 25.10 14.13
C ILE A 166 0.62 24.63 13.05
N LYS A 167 -0.50 25.33 12.88
CA LYS A 167 -1.50 25.04 11.85
C LYS A 167 -0.94 25.04 10.44
N LYS A 168 0.09 25.84 10.16
CA LYS A 168 0.77 25.86 8.86
C LYS A 168 1.47 24.55 8.53
N ASP A 169 1.84 23.77 9.54
CA ASP A 169 2.52 22.47 9.38
C ASP A 169 1.51 21.31 9.20
N LEU A 170 0.22 21.55 9.47
CA LEU A 170 -0.85 20.59 9.22
C LEU A 170 -1.29 20.66 7.75
N ASP A 171 -1.53 19.50 7.14
CA ASP A 171 -2.08 19.42 5.79
C ASP A 171 -3.44 20.15 5.73
N PRO A 172 -3.65 21.08 4.77
CA PRO A 172 -4.91 21.81 4.63
C PRO A 172 -6.14 20.91 4.47
N HIS A 173 -5.98 19.74 3.82
CA HIS A 173 -7.07 18.78 3.68
C HIS A 173 -7.47 18.19 5.03
N LEU A 174 -6.51 17.87 5.90
CA LEU A 174 -6.78 17.38 7.26
C LEU A 174 -7.42 18.47 8.12
N TRP A 175 -7.01 19.71 7.95
CA TRP A 175 -7.67 20.83 8.63
C TRP A 175 -9.15 20.95 8.22
N SER A 176 -9.43 20.90 6.91
CA SER A 176 -10.81 20.91 6.40
C SER A 176 -11.64 19.74 6.93
N MET A 177 -11.05 18.56 7.03
CA MET A 177 -11.69 17.38 7.62
C MET A 177 -12.02 17.59 9.12
N LEU A 178 -11.08 18.15 9.89
CA LEU A 178 -11.30 18.42 11.33
C LEU A 178 -12.41 19.44 11.55
N THR A 179 -12.44 20.53 10.78
CA THR A 179 -13.50 21.55 10.87
C THR A 179 -14.86 21.01 10.42
N GLY A 180 -14.89 20.13 9.42
CA GLY A 180 -16.11 19.46 8.92
C GLY A 180 -16.54 18.23 9.71
N TRP A 181 -15.79 17.82 10.75
CA TRP A 181 -16.02 16.54 11.45
C TRP A 181 -17.42 16.41 12.02
N LYS A 182 -17.93 17.46 12.64
CA LYS A 182 -19.28 17.49 13.22
C LYS A 182 -20.36 17.27 12.16
N THR A 183 -20.22 17.91 11.02
CA THR A 183 -21.15 17.75 9.88
C THR A 183 -21.12 16.33 9.33
N GLU A 184 -19.92 15.72 9.23
CA GLU A 184 -19.82 14.32 8.82
C GLU A 184 -20.40 13.36 9.85
N GLU A 185 -20.20 13.62 11.15
CA GLU A 185 -20.81 12.84 12.22
C GLU A 185 -22.34 12.89 12.17
N GLU A 186 -22.93 14.07 11.98
CA GLU A 186 -24.38 14.28 11.83
C GLU A 186 -24.92 13.55 10.59
N LYS A 187 -24.19 13.55 9.48
CA LYS A 187 -24.55 12.89 8.23
C LYS A 187 -24.68 11.36 8.37
N TYR A 188 -23.81 10.73 9.16
CA TYR A 188 -23.84 9.29 9.38
C TYR A 188 -24.69 8.87 10.59
N SER A 189 -24.93 9.77 11.56
CA SER A 189 -25.77 9.50 12.73
C SER A 189 -27.25 9.82 12.53
N GLY A 190 -27.62 10.58 11.48
CA GLY A 190 -28.98 10.91 11.12
C GLY A 190 -29.82 9.69 10.73
N GLU A 191 -31.13 9.86 10.51
CA GLU A 191 -32.01 8.77 10.06
C GLU A 191 -31.70 8.34 8.63
N PHE A 192 -31.35 9.30 7.76
CA PHE A 192 -31.13 9.08 6.35
C PHE A 192 -29.77 9.62 5.92
N TYR A 193 -29.07 8.83 5.14
CA TYR A 193 -27.91 9.27 4.37
C TYR A 193 -28.37 9.79 3.02
N THR A 194 -27.97 11.01 2.68
CA THR A 194 -28.39 11.67 1.44
C THR A 194 -27.20 11.84 0.52
N TYR A 195 -27.34 11.44 -0.74
CA TYR A 195 -26.33 11.66 -1.78
C TYR A 195 -26.96 12.01 -3.12
N LEU A 196 -26.18 12.68 -3.97
CA LEU A 196 -26.65 13.14 -5.27
C LEU A 196 -26.21 12.17 -6.38
N VAL A 197 -27.16 11.74 -7.22
CA VAL A 197 -26.87 10.98 -8.44
C VAL A 197 -27.51 11.70 -9.63
N ARG A 198 -26.69 12.17 -10.54
CA ARG A 198 -27.16 12.92 -11.75
C ARG A 198 -28.12 14.06 -11.43
N GLY A 199 -27.87 14.80 -10.36
CA GLY A 199 -28.68 15.90 -9.90
C GLY A 199 -29.96 15.53 -9.13
N LYS A 200 -30.21 14.23 -8.91
CA LYS A 200 -31.31 13.75 -8.07
C LYS A 200 -30.79 13.37 -6.69
N GLU A 201 -31.49 13.85 -5.67
CA GLU A 201 -31.22 13.50 -4.28
C GLU A 201 -31.78 12.11 -3.97
N ILE A 202 -30.91 11.21 -3.49
CA ILE A 202 -31.29 9.86 -3.05
C ILE A 202 -31.10 9.81 -1.54
N LYS A 203 -32.17 9.41 -0.84
CA LYS A 203 -32.20 9.22 0.63
C LYS A 203 -32.22 7.73 0.94
N VAL A 204 -31.25 7.26 1.72
CA VAL A 204 -31.16 5.87 2.12
C VAL A 204 -31.09 5.79 3.64
N PRO A 205 -31.79 4.86 4.31
CA PRO A 205 -31.73 4.71 5.76
C PRO A 205 -30.30 4.45 6.22
N ASN A 206 -29.85 5.18 7.27
CA ASN A 206 -28.54 5.01 7.88
C ASN A 206 -28.42 3.75 8.74
N HIS A 207 -29.54 3.13 9.07
CA HIS A 207 -29.60 2.03 10.02
C HIS A 207 -30.25 0.80 9.37
N THR A 208 -29.83 -0.36 9.80
CA THR A 208 -30.53 -1.64 9.62
C THR A 208 -31.14 -2.06 10.95
N GLU A 209 -32.26 -2.76 10.91
CA GLU A 209 -32.92 -3.27 12.11
C GLU A 209 -32.45 -4.69 12.39
N SER A 210 -32.02 -4.95 13.63
CA SER A 210 -31.65 -6.31 14.06
C SER A 210 -32.89 -7.13 14.38
N LEU A 211 -32.73 -8.46 14.53
CA LEU A 211 -33.81 -9.35 14.95
C LEU A 211 -34.42 -8.96 16.32
N SER A 212 -33.68 -8.23 17.14
CA SER A 212 -34.14 -7.68 18.43
C SER A 212 -34.70 -6.25 18.33
N HIS A 213 -35.01 -5.78 17.11
CA HIS A 213 -35.52 -4.44 16.84
C HIS A 213 -34.58 -3.29 17.27
N LEU A 214 -33.26 -3.55 17.34
CA LEU A 214 -32.27 -2.53 17.60
C LEU A 214 -31.78 -1.93 16.27
N LYS A 215 -31.66 -0.60 16.23
CA LYS A 215 -31.10 0.11 15.07
C LYS A 215 -29.58 -0.03 15.06
N ILE A 216 -29.04 -0.68 14.05
CA ILE A 216 -27.60 -0.86 13.83
C ILE A 216 -27.17 0.13 12.74
N PRO A 217 -26.24 1.06 12.99
CA PRO A 217 -25.77 1.98 11.97
C PRO A 217 -24.99 1.23 10.88
N LYS A 218 -25.27 1.53 9.62
CA LYS A 218 -24.56 0.98 8.46
C LYS A 218 -23.10 1.42 8.42
N VAL A 219 -22.85 2.66 8.82
CA VAL A 219 -21.51 3.25 8.99
C VAL A 219 -21.50 4.00 10.30
N ALA A 220 -20.54 3.70 11.17
CA ALA A 220 -20.34 4.37 12.44
C ALA A 220 -19.00 5.10 12.42
N LEU A 221 -19.01 6.40 12.74
CA LEU A 221 -17.80 7.17 12.99
C LEU A 221 -17.29 6.93 14.42
N PRO A 222 -15.97 6.90 14.61
CA PRO A 222 -15.40 6.76 15.94
C PRO A 222 -15.63 8.02 16.76
N LYS A 223 -15.94 7.85 18.06
CA LYS A 223 -16.18 8.94 19.01
C LYS A 223 -14.88 9.45 19.62
N PHE A 224 -13.93 9.84 18.80
CA PHE A 224 -12.66 10.40 19.28
C PHE A 224 -12.82 11.85 19.74
N ARG A 225 -12.18 12.20 20.86
CA ARG A 225 -12.07 13.58 21.34
C ARG A 225 -10.85 14.27 20.74
N SER A 226 -9.72 13.58 20.72
CA SER A 226 -8.44 14.08 20.20
C SER A 226 -8.50 14.30 18.69
N TRP A 227 -7.90 15.38 18.21
CA TRP A 227 -7.77 15.64 16.78
C TRP A 227 -6.73 14.72 16.13
N GLY A 228 -5.69 14.33 16.87
CA GLY A 228 -4.70 13.39 16.38
C GLY A 228 -5.27 12.00 16.11
N ASP A 229 -6.19 11.53 16.96
CA ASP A 229 -6.87 10.25 16.73
C ASP A 229 -7.81 10.31 15.52
N LYS A 230 -8.54 11.45 15.35
CA LYS A 230 -9.37 11.69 14.16
C LYS A 230 -8.54 11.69 12.88
N VAL A 231 -7.40 12.37 12.88
CA VAL A 231 -6.46 12.42 11.74
C VAL A 231 -5.90 11.04 11.46
N ARG A 232 -5.44 10.31 12.47
CA ARG A 232 -4.91 8.95 12.31
C ARG A 232 -5.96 8.03 11.70
N TRP A 233 -7.17 8.05 12.23
CA TRP A 233 -8.26 7.26 11.71
C TRP A 233 -8.61 7.63 10.25
N ALA A 234 -8.72 8.92 9.93
CA ALA A 234 -9.04 9.37 8.58
C ALA A 234 -7.96 8.98 7.56
N MET A 235 -6.69 8.96 7.96
CA MET A 235 -5.59 8.60 7.06
C MET A 235 -5.35 7.08 6.95
N GLN A 236 -5.73 6.27 7.95
CA GLN A 236 -5.45 4.83 7.96
C GLN A 236 -6.69 3.94 7.80
N GLU A 237 -7.87 4.43 8.16
CA GLU A 237 -9.12 3.66 8.09
C GLU A 237 -10.18 4.33 7.23
N ASN A 238 -10.64 5.52 7.62
CA ASN A 238 -11.64 6.34 6.96
C ASN A 238 -13.03 5.68 6.80
N THR A 239 -13.98 6.41 6.20
CA THR A 239 -15.30 5.90 5.85
C THR A 239 -15.28 5.15 4.51
N PRO A 240 -16.25 4.24 4.26
CA PRO A 240 -16.34 3.51 3.01
C PRO A 240 -16.38 4.44 1.77
N GLY A 241 -15.51 4.15 0.80
CA GLY A 241 -15.39 4.93 -0.42
C GLY A 241 -14.37 6.07 -0.37
N PHE A 242 -13.80 6.35 0.81
CA PHE A 242 -12.70 7.32 0.98
C PHE A 242 -11.39 6.60 1.29
N PHE A 243 -10.31 7.08 0.66
CA PHE A 243 -8.98 6.50 0.88
C PHE A 243 -8.62 6.53 2.38
N PRO A 244 -8.01 5.48 2.94
CA PRO A 244 -7.61 4.20 2.33
C PRO A 244 -8.71 3.11 2.31
N TYR A 245 -9.93 3.39 2.81
CA TYR A 245 -11.01 2.43 2.80
C TYR A 245 -11.78 2.46 1.47
N THR A 246 -11.32 1.64 0.53
CA THR A 246 -12.05 1.37 -0.71
C THR A 246 -13.03 0.23 -0.47
N ALA A 247 -14.34 0.52 -0.46
CA ALA A 247 -15.36 -0.50 -0.33
C ALA A 247 -15.64 -1.12 -1.70
N GLY A 248 -15.67 -2.45 -1.79
CA GLY A 248 -16.15 -3.17 -2.97
C GLY A 248 -17.64 -2.93 -3.19
N THR A 249 -18.40 -2.89 -2.10
CA THR A 249 -19.81 -2.49 -2.09
C THR A 249 -20.00 -1.31 -1.16
N PHE A 250 -20.61 -0.23 -1.68
CA PHE A 250 -20.91 0.94 -0.87
C PHE A 250 -22.18 0.70 -0.05
N ALA A 251 -22.10 0.84 1.28
CA ALA A 251 -23.14 0.46 2.24
C ALA A 251 -24.53 1.10 1.99
N PHE A 252 -24.59 2.21 1.27
CA PHE A 252 -25.83 2.94 0.95
C PHE A 252 -26.31 2.72 -0.48
N LYS A 253 -25.61 1.97 -1.32
CA LYS A 253 -26.01 1.70 -2.71
C LYS A 253 -26.71 0.36 -2.89
N ARG A 254 -26.35 -0.63 -2.09
CA ARG A 254 -26.93 -1.97 -2.19
C ARG A 254 -27.47 -2.40 -0.84
N GLU A 255 -28.73 -2.72 -0.81
CA GLU A 255 -29.36 -3.34 0.33
C GLU A 255 -29.00 -4.83 0.36
N ASN A 256 -28.81 -5.38 1.56
CA ASN A 256 -28.48 -6.79 1.80
C ASN A 256 -27.09 -7.29 1.32
N GLU A 257 -26.17 -6.41 0.99
CA GLU A 257 -24.77 -6.79 0.76
C GLU A 257 -23.89 -6.14 1.83
N ASP A 258 -23.09 -6.97 2.52
CA ASP A 258 -22.09 -6.46 3.44
C ASP A 258 -20.94 -5.79 2.67
N PRO A 259 -20.52 -4.58 3.08
CA PRO A 259 -19.40 -3.91 2.45
C PRO A 259 -18.12 -4.69 2.72
N THR A 260 -17.46 -5.13 1.65
CA THR A 260 -16.13 -5.72 1.76
C THR A 260 -15.10 -4.62 2.00
N ARG A 261 -14.41 -4.70 3.12
CA ARG A 261 -13.35 -3.76 3.47
C ARG A 261 -12.10 -4.08 2.66
N MET A 262 -11.70 -3.14 1.81
CA MET A 262 -10.47 -3.23 1.03
C MET A 262 -9.60 -2.01 1.31
N PHE A 263 -8.37 -2.26 1.73
CA PHE A 263 -7.39 -1.20 1.91
C PHE A 263 -6.42 -1.14 0.73
N ALA A 264 -6.11 0.07 0.32
CA ALA A 264 -5.05 0.30 -0.63
C ALA A 264 -3.70 0.00 0.04
N GLY A 265 -2.98 -0.99 -0.44
CA GLY A 265 -1.76 -1.47 0.21
C GLY A 265 -0.50 -0.61 0.03
N GLU A 266 -0.58 0.61 -0.51
CA GLU A 266 0.59 1.42 -0.88
C GLU A 266 0.61 2.85 -0.34
N GLY A 267 0.07 3.10 0.82
CA GLY A 267 0.19 4.40 1.48
C GLY A 267 -0.76 5.45 0.88
N ASP A 268 -0.37 6.17 -0.16
CA ASP A 268 -1.20 7.23 -0.75
C ASP A 268 -2.04 6.77 -1.96
N ALA A 269 -3.06 7.56 -2.31
CA ALA A 269 -4.01 7.25 -3.39
C ALA A 269 -3.35 7.20 -4.78
N PHE A 270 -2.34 8.03 -5.04
CA PHE A 270 -1.63 8.05 -6.32
C PHE A 270 -0.81 6.78 -6.54
N ARG A 271 -0.10 6.33 -5.50
CA ARG A 271 0.67 5.09 -5.54
C ARG A 271 -0.24 3.88 -5.69
N THR A 272 -1.36 3.87 -5.00
CA THR A 272 -2.36 2.82 -5.11
C THR A 272 -2.94 2.71 -6.52
N ASN A 273 -3.31 3.83 -7.15
CA ASN A 273 -3.80 3.85 -8.53
C ASN A 273 -2.72 3.40 -9.52
N ARG A 274 -1.47 3.82 -9.32
CA ARG A 274 -0.34 3.40 -10.14
C ARG A 274 -0.09 1.90 -10.03
N ARG A 275 -0.20 1.35 -8.82
CA ARG A 275 -0.11 -0.10 -8.58
C ARG A 275 -1.23 -0.86 -9.27
N PHE A 276 -2.47 -0.40 -9.12
CA PHE A 276 -3.62 -1.02 -9.77
C PHE A 276 -3.42 -1.07 -11.29
N LYS A 277 -3.03 0.05 -11.91
CA LYS A 277 -2.72 0.11 -13.34
C LYS A 277 -1.63 -0.89 -13.73
N LEU A 278 -0.55 -0.97 -12.96
CA LEU A 278 0.57 -1.89 -13.23
C LEU A 278 0.14 -3.36 -13.14
N LEU A 279 -0.69 -3.72 -12.15
CA LEU A 279 -1.15 -5.09 -11.95
C LEU A 279 -2.24 -5.50 -12.94
N SER A 280 -3.04 -4.53 -13.40
CA SER A 280 -4.10 -4.76 -14.39
C SER A 280 -3.63 -4.62 -15.85
N GLU A 281 -2.37 -4.24 -16.07
CA GLU A 281 -1.80 -4.10 -17.41
C GLU A 281 -1.81 -5.46 -18.13
N GLY A 282 -2.48 -5.51 -19.26
CA GLY A 282 -2.68 -6.75 -20.03
C GLY A 282 -3.84 -7.64 -19.58
N LEU A 283 -4.56 -7.28 -18.52
CA LEU A 283 -5.79 -7.96 -18.12
C LEU A 283 -6.99 -7.32 -18.82
N SER A 284 -7.76 -8.12 -19.53
CA SER A 284 -9.04 -7.67 -20.09
C SER A 284 -10.12 -7.79 -19.02
N LEU A 285 -10.65 -6.66 -18.56
CA LEU A 285 -11.77 -6.62 -17.60
C LEU A 285 -13.09 -7.18 -18.16
N ILE A 286 -13.12 -7.50 -19.45
CA ILE A 286 -14.32 -8.08 -20.13
C ILE A 286 -14.38 -9.60 -19.94
N HIS A 287 -13.32 -10.22 -19.44
CA HIS A 287 -13.19 -11.68 -19.32
C HIS A 287 -13.11 -12.16 -17.87
N ILE A 288 -13.46 -11.30 -16.89
CA ILE A 288 -13.58 -11.67 -15.47
C ILE A 288 -15.06 -11.79 -15.12
#